data_09895db1e56fcfeb1ec8bd1c90407042
#
_entry.id   09895db1e56fcfeb1ec8bd1c90407042
#
_cell.length_a   1.000
_cell.length_b   1.000
_cell.length_c   1.000
_cell.angle_alpha   90.00
_cell.angle_beta   90.00
_cell.angle_gamma   90.00
#
_symmetry.space_group_name_H-M   'P 1'
#
loop_
_entity.id
_entity.type
_entity.pdbx_description
1 polymer ?
#
loop_
_entity_poly.entity_id
_entity_poly.type
_entity_poly.pdbx_seq_one_letter_code
_entity_poly.pdbx_strand_id
1 'polypeptide(L)'
;IYDEMHVDGGISKQVFFLYDVMQGFDKALKEKGIDVHRNKYKIYVIRNGYVDPVYKEVHDTLFAITERTVDAITNAQSIGDLYQLYFFTKDGKGDFNLAYIPATHISKAKELFDPVEMRELFKLGYEEASGEYNWREAPPGINTN
;
A
#
# COMPACT_ATOMS: atom_id res chain seq x y z
N ILE A 1 -2.27 14.07 -30.22
CA ILE A 1 -2.08 12.75 -29.59
C ILE A 1 -0.61 12.46 -29.79
N TYR A 2 0.12 12.36 -28.71
CA TYR A 2 1.56 12.16 -28.71
C TYR A 2 1.84 10.70 -29.07
N ASP A 3 2.84 10.49 -29.92
CA ASP A 3 3.27 9.16 -30.40
C ASP A 3 4.21 8.50 -29.37
N GLU A 4 3.88 8.66 -28.07
CA GLU A 4 4.67 8.19 -26.95
C GLU A 4 3.94 7.04 -26.24
N MET A 5 4.70 6.03 -25.82
CA MET A 5 4.17 4.92 -25.03
C MET A 5 3.93 5.39 -23.59
N HIS A 6 2.67 5.31 -23.16
CA HIS A 6 2.29 5.60 -21.78
C HIS A 6 2.20 4.30 -20.98
N VAL A 7 2.74 4.33 -19.78
CA VAL A 7 2.69 3.22 -18.82
C VAL A 7 2.00 3.67 -17.54
N ASP A 8 1.49 2.71 -16.78
CA ASP A 8 0.85 2.97 -15.49
C ASP A 8 1.83 3.65 -14.53
N GLY A 9 1.38 4.71 -13.87
CA GLY A 9 2.16 5.45 -12.88
C GLY A 9 2.64 4.60 -11.71
N GLY A 10 1.95 3.50 -11.41
CA GLY A 10 2.34 2.51 -10.40
C GLY A 10 3.69 1.85 -10.65
N ILE A 11 4.21 1.91 -11.88
CA ILE A 11 5.58 1.47 -12.19
C ILE A 11 6.63 2.33 -11.46
N SER A 12 6.32 3.62 -11.24
CA SER A 12 7.24 4.56 -10.59
C SER A 12 7.00 4.63 -9.07
N LYS A 13 5.74 4.67 -8.64
CA LYS A 13 5.34 4.69 -7.22
C LYS A 13 4.01 3.98 -7.02
N GLN A 14 3.97 3.03 -6.12
CA GLN A 14 2.74 2.30 -5.76
C GLN A 14 1.89 3.07 -4.75
N VAL A 15 2.52 3.81 -3.86
CA VAL A 15 1.85 4.69 -2.90
C VAL A 15 2.25 6.13 -3.22
N PHE A 16 1.31 6.88 -3.80
CA PHE A 16 1.48 8.30 -4.05
C PHE A 16 1.35 9.07 -2.75
N PHE A 17 2.46 9.23 -2.06
CA PHE A 17 2.53 10.16 -0.96
C PHE A 17 3.42 11.32 -1.38
N LEU A 18 2.79 12.46 -1.53
CA LEU A 18 3.48 13.68 -1.97
C LEU A 18 4.12 14.35 -0.75
N TYR A 19 5.30 13.89 -0.40
CA TYR A 19 6.12 14.52 0.64
C TYR A 19 6.22 16.04 0.44
N ASP A 20 6.45 16.47 -0.80
CA ASP A 20 6.53 17.89 -1.16
C ASP A 20 5.22 18.65 -0.92
N VAL A 21 4.06 17.98 -1.18
CA VAL A 21 2.73 18.58 -0.92
C VAL A 21 2.50 18.73 0.58
N MET A 22 2.89 17.75 1.38
CA MET A 22 2.74 17.84 2.83
C MET A 22 3.68 18.88 3.43
N GLN A 23 4.93 18.98 2.98
CA GLN A 23 5.83 20.05 3.38
C GLN A 23 5.30 21.43 2.98
N GLY A 24 4.75 21.54 1.76
CA GLY A 24 4.11 22.78 1.32
C GLY A 24 2.90 23.14 2.17
N PHE A 25 2.10 22.15 2.55
CA PHE A 25 0.95 22.35 3.43
C PHE A 25 1.37 22.77 4.83
N ASP A 26 2.35 22.12 5.43
CA ASP A 26 2.90 22.48 6.74
C ASP A 26 3.48 23.91 6.74
N LYS A 27 4.18 24.28 5.68
CA LYS A 27 4.68 25.64 5.52
C LYS A 27 3.56 26.66 5.43
N ALA A 28 2.52 26.39 4.62
CA ALA A 28 1.38 27.28 4.46
C ALA A 28 0.58 27.44 5.77
N LEU A 29 0.46 26.38 6.59
CA LEU A 29 -0.17 26.45 7.88
C LEU A 29 0.65 27.25 8.89
N LYS A 30 1.97 27.09 8.92
CA LYS A 30 2.88 27.89 9.75
C LYS A 30 2.83 29.38 9.40
N GLU A 31 2.80 29.71 8.13
CA GLU A 31 2.66 31.11 7.65
C GLU A 31 1.35 31.75 8.10
N LYS A 32 0.30 30.96 8.30
CA LYS A 32 -1.00 31.39 8.86
C LYS A 32 -1.05 31.37 10.39
N GLY A 33 0.06 31.09 11.07
CA GLY A 33 0.11 31.01 12.53
C GLY A 33 -0.61 29.78 13.11
N ILE A 34 -0.91 28.77 12.28
CA ILE A 34 -1.54 27.53 12.71
C ILE A 34 -0.43 26.57 13.13
N ASP A 35 -0.41 26.20 14.41
CA ASP A 35 0.55 25.23 14.92
C ASP A 35 0.20 23.81 14.45
N VAL A 36 0.95 23.33 13.48
CA VAL A 36 0.79 21.99 12.86
C VAL A 36 1.00 20.88 13.90
N HIS A 37 1.79 21.13 14.94
CA HIS A 37 2.08 20.12 15.98
C HIS A 37 0.93 19.91 16.97
N ARG A 38 -0.09 20.75 16.98
CA ARG A 38 -1.27 20.58 17.83
C ARG A 38 -2.31 19.62 17.27
N ASN A 39 -2.38 19.48 15.96
CA ASN A 39 -3.35 18.59 15.33
C ASN A 39 -2.67 17.26 14.96
N LYS A 40 -2.87 16.25 15.80
CA LYS A 40 -2.55 14.87 15.42
C LYS A 40 -3.36 14.50 14.18
N TYR A 41 -2.66 14.22 13.08
CA TYR A 41 -3.32 13.69 11.89
C TYR A 41 -3.27 12.16 11.90
N LYS A 42 -4.21 11.56 11.19
CA LYS A 42 -4.26 10.10 11.01
C LYS A 42 -4.16 9.78 9.54
N ILE A 43 -3.29 8.86 9.20
CA ILE A 43 -3.17 8.34 7.85
C ILE A 43 -3.76 6.94 7.84
N TYR A 44 -4.65 6.69 6.90
CA TYR A 44 -5.25 5.40 6.64
C TYR A 44 -4.79 4.93 5.26
N VAL A 45 -4.12 3.79 5.21
CA VAL A 45 -3.66 3.16 3.98
C VAL A 45 -4.43 1.87 3.79
N ILE A 46 -5.15 1.76 2.69
CA ILE A 46 -5.82 0.52 2.28
C ILE A 46 -5.06 -0.02 1.07
N ARG A 47 -4.37 -1.13 1.25
CA ARG A 47 -3.62 -1.79 0.20
C ARG A 47 -4.41 -2.95 -0.38
N ASN A 48 -4.73 -2.87 -1.66
CA ASN A 48 -5.31 -3.98 -2.39
C ASN A 48 -4.19 -4.95 -2.84
N GLY A 49 -3.64 -5.67 -1.89
CA GLY A 49 -2.54 -6.62 -2.13
C GLY A 49 -1.97 -7.17 -0.83
N TYR A 50 -1.10 -8.16 -0.96
CA TYR A 50 -0.39 -8.75 0.16
C TYR A 50 0.79 -7.88 0.57
N VAL A 51 1.09 -7.87 1.86
CA VAL A 51 2.30 -7.24 2.40
C VAL A 51 3.33 -8.31 2.75
N ASP A 52 2.87 -9.46 3.22
CA ASP A 52 3.72 -10.61 3.50
C ASP A 52 4.11 -11.33 2.20
N PRO A 53 5.31 -11.93 2.13
CA PRO A 53 5.72 -12.72 0.98
C PRO A 53 4.77 -13.90 0.76
N VAL A 54 4.15 -13.95 -0.42
CA VAL A 54 3.32 -15.10 -0.81
C VAL A 54 4.15 -16.03 -1.68
N TYR A 55 4.24 -17.29 -1.26
CA TYR A 55 4.86 -18.32 -2.09
C TYR A 55 4.02 -18.55 -3.34
N LYS A 56 4.65 -18.48 -4.50
CA LYS A 56 4.03 -18.79 -5.79
C LYS A 56 5.00 -19.65 -6.57
N GLU A 57 4.55 -20.82 -6.97
CA GLU A 57 5.31 -21.70 -7.85
C GLU A 57 5.45 -21.06 -9.24
N VAL A 58 6.64 -21.09 -9.80
CA VAL A 58 6.95 -20.47 -11.09
C VAL A 58 7.34 -21.56 -12.07
N HIS A 59 6.71 -21.58 -13.24
CA HIS A 59 7.10 -22.48 -14.31
C HIS A 59 8.50 -22.13 -14.85
N ASP A 60 9.23 -23.15 -15.28
CA ASP A 60 10.58 -23.04 -15.86
C ASP A 60 10.52 -22.50 -17.31
N THR A 61 9.99 -21.30 -17.47
CA THR A 61 9.95 -20.59 -18.74
C THR A 61 10.44 -19.16 -18.54
N LEU A 62 11.14 -18.62 -19.54
CA LEU A 62 11.66 -17.26 -19.49
C LEU A 62 10.55 -16.23 -19.22
N PHE A 63 9.37 -16.43 -19.81
CA PHE A 63 8.24 -15.53 -19.64
C PHE A 63 7.72 -15.55 -18.20
N ALA A 64 7.50 -16.74 -17.62
CA ALA A 64 7.02 -16.88 -16.25
C ALA A 64 8.02 -16.32 -15.23
N ILE A 65 9.31 -16.54 -15.45
CA ILE A 65 10.39 -15.99 -14.60
C ILE A 65 10.40 -14.46 -14.69
N THR A 66 10.27 -13.91 -15.90
CA THR A 66 10.24 -12.45 -16.10
C THR A 66 9.03 -11.81 -15.42
N GLU A 67 7.83 -12.36 -15.62
CA GLU A 67 6.59 -11.91 -14.97
C GLU A 67 6.76 -11.93 -13.44
N ARG A 68 7.25 -13.04 -12.89
CA ARG A 68 7.48 -13.15 -11.44
C ARG A 68 8.51 -12.16 -10.92
N THR A 69 9.52 -11.85 -11.70
CA THR A 69 10.55 -10.88 -11.34
C THR A 69 9.95 -9.47 -11.26
N VAL A 70 9.15 -9.08 -12.25
CA VAL A 70 8.45 -7.78 -12.26
C VAL A 70 7.50 -7.68 -11.08
N ASP A 71 6.71 -8.71 -10.80
CA ASP A 71 5.81 -8.78 -9.64
C ASP A 71 6.59 -8.59 -8.34
N ALA A 72 7.71 -9.27 -8.18
CA ALA A 72 8.54 -9.19 -6.98
C ALA A 72 9.13 -7.78 -6.77
N ILE A 73 9.65 -7.18 -7.83
CA ILE A 73 10.19 -5.80 -7.79
C ILE A 73 9.10 -4.81 -7.44
N THR A 74 7.95 -4.89 -8.09
CA THR A 74 6.80 -4.01 -7.86
C THR A 74 6.28 -4.13 -6.43
N ASN A 75 6.21 -5.37 -5.92
CA ASN A 75 5.80 -5.59 -4.53
C ASN A 75 6.82 -5.03 -3.53
N ALA A 76 8.11 -5.24 -3.76
CA ALA A 76 9.17 -4.70 -2.91
C ALA A 76 9.16 -3.17 -2.88
N GLN A 77 8.98 -2.52 -4.03
CA GLN A 77 8.84 -1.07 -4.13
C GLN A 77 7.63 -0.57 -3.32
N SER A 78 6.49 -1.20 -3.48
CA SER A 78 5.27 -0.85 -2.75
C SER A 78 5.42 -0.98 -1.23
N ILE A 79 6.14 -2.00 -0.77
CA ILE A 79 6.47 -2.15 0.66
C ILE A 79 7.42 -1.03 1.10
N GLY A 80 8.42 -0.69 0.29
CA GLY A 80 9.31 0.45 0.54
C GLY A 80 8.55 1.77 0.70
N ASP A 81 7.57 2.02 -0.16
CA ASP A 81 6.70 3.20 -0.09
C ASP A 81 5.88 3.24 1.22
N LEU A 82 5.39 2.08 1.69
CA LEU A 82 4.70 1.98 2.99
C LEU A 82 5.62 2.35 4.16
N TYR A 83 6.87 1.92 4.14
CA TYR A 83 7.86 2.30 5.17
C TYR A 83 8.13 3.79 5.14
N GLN A 84 8.32 4.39 3.97
CA GLN A 84 8.52 5.83 3.83
C GLN A 84 7.35 6.61 4.42
N LEU A 85 6.11 6.21 4.09
CA LEU A 85 4.90 6.83 4.61
C LEU A 85 4.78 6.68 6.13
N TYR A 86 5.12 5.50 6.65
CA TYR A 86 5.14 5.23 8.09
C TYR A 86 6.11 6.15 8.83
N PHE A 87 7.37 6.20 8.39
CA PHE A 87 8.38 7.04 9.04
C PHE A 87 8.02 8.51 8.96
N PHE A 88 7.51 8.96 7.81
CA PHE A 88 7.00 10.32 7.67
C PHE A 88 5.87 10.61 8.67
N THR A 89 4.92 9.70 8.79
CA THR A 89 3.79 9.83 9.73
C THR A 89 4.29 9.94 11.17
N LYS A 90 5.25 9.10 11.55
CA LYS A 90 5.80 9.10 12.91
C LYS A 90 6.65 10.34 13.21
N ASP A 91 7.42 10.83 12.24
CA ASP A 91 8.19 12.09 12.37
C ASP A 91 7.25 13.28 12.63
N GLY A 92 6.12 13.33 11.93
CA GLY A 92 5.07 14.32 12.14
C GLY A 92 4.16 14.04 13.36
N LYS A 93 4.46 13.04 14.20
CA LYS A 93 3.66 12.60 15.36
C LYS A 93 2.21 12.24 15.01
N GLY A 94 2.00 11.77 13.78
CA GLY A 94 0.71 11.27 13.31
C GLY A 94 0.48 9.80 13.67
N ASP A 95 -0.76 9.37 13.50
CA ASP A 95 -1.17 7.97 13.64
C ASP A 95 -1.19 7.30 12.26
N PHE A 96 -0.47 6.19 12.11
CA PHE A 96 -0.44 5.38 10.91
C PHE A 96 -1.36 4.18 11.06
N ASN A 97 -2.20 3.93 10.06
CA ASN A 97 -3.17 2.84 10.06
C ASN A 97 -3.13 2.14 8.70
N LEU A 98 -2.84 0.84 8.69
CA LEU A 98 -2.69 0.04 7.48
C LEU A 98 -3.70 -1.12 7.46
N ALA A 99 -4.40 -1.24 6.35
CA ALA A 99 -5.20 -2.41 5.98
C ALA A 99 -4.64 -3.05 4.71
N TYR A 100 -4.65 -4.38 4.63
CA TYR A 100 -4.16 -5.13 3.47
C TYR A 100 -4.80 -6.51 3.42
N ILE A 101 -4.66 -7.22 2.29
CA ILE A 101 -5.16 -8.59 2.16
C ILE A 101 -4.33 -9.51 3.06
N PRO A 102 -4.94 -10.18 4.06
CA PRO A 102 -4.22 -11.04 5.00
C PRO A 102 -3.59 -12.24 4.29
N ALA A 103 -2.44 -12.69 4.78
CA ALA A 103 -1.73 -13.86 4.24
C ALA A 103 -2.51 -15.17 4.37
N THR A 104 -3.56 -15.18 5.21
CA THR A 104 -4.49 -16.32 5.33
C THR A 104 -5.39 -16.49 4.11
N HIS A 105 -5.60 -15.43 3.34
CA HIS A 105 -6.28 -15.54 2.05
C HIS A 105 -5.31 -16.04 0.99
N ILE A 106 -5.57 -17.23 0.46
CA ILE A 106 -4.77 -17.82 -0.61
C ILE A 106 -5.57 -17.69 -1.90
N SER A 107 -5.07 -16.86 -2.82
CA SER A 107 -5.71 -16.68 -4.12
C SER A 107 -5.76 -18.00 -4.90
N LYS A 108 -6.93 -18.27 -5.47
CA LYS A 108 -7.19 -19.40 -6.36
C LYS A 108 -7.57 -18.92 -7.76
N ALA A 109 -7.35 -17.64 -8.04
CA ALA A 109 -7.65 -17.05 -9.33
C ALA A 109 -6.95 -17.80 -10.47
N LYS A 110 -7.70 -18.11 -11.52
CA LYS A 110 -7.20 -18.78 -12.72
C LYS A 110 -6.82 -17.80 -13.82
N GLU A 111 -7.32 -16.58 -13.72
CA GLU A 111 -7.09 -15.50 -14.66
C GLU A 111 -7.17 -14.14 -13.96
N LEU A 112 -6.74 -13.09 -14.64
CA LEU A 112 -6.93 -11.72 -14.18
C LEU A 112 -8.44 -11.41 -14.11
N PHE A 113 -8.86 -10.79 -12.99
CA PHE A 113 -10.27 -10.45 -12.74
C PHE A 113 -11.20 -11.67 -12.65
N ASP A 114 -10.71 -12.81 -12.14
CA ASP A 114 -11.53 -13.99 -11.87
C ASP A 114 -12.76 -13.60 -11.01
N PRO A 115 -14.00 -13.79 -11.52
CA PRO A 115 -15.20 -13.31 -10.83
C PRO A 115 -15.48 -14.03 -9.49
N VAL A 116 -14.95 -15.25 -9.32
CA VAL A 116 -15.09 -16.00 -8.05
C VAL A 116 -14.16 -15.40 -7.02
N GLU A 117 -12.89 -15.23 -7.37
CA GLU A 117 -11.89 -14.61 -6.52
C GLU A 117 -12.28 -13.19 -6.11
N MET A 118 -12.76 -12.38 -7.05
CA MET A 118 -13.20 -11.01 -6.76
C MET A 118 -14.34 -10.97 -5.75
N ARG A 119 -15.29 -11.92 -5.81
CA ARG A 119 -16.38 -12.02 -4.83
C ARG A 119 -15.89 -12.48 -3.46
N GLU A 120 -14.95 -13.42 -3.41
CA GLU A 120 -14.34 -13.87 -2.17
C GLU A 120 -13.58 -12.75 -1.47
N LEU A 121 -12.77 -11.99 -2.23
CA LEU A 121 -12.05 -10.82 -1.72
C LEU A 121 -13.00 -9.72 -1.24
N PHE A 122 -14.06 -9.44 -1.99
CA PHE A 122 -15.08 -8.48 -1.58
C PHE A 122 -15.74 -8.90 -0.26
N LYS A 123 -16.13 -10.18 -0.15
CA LYS A 123 -16.74 -10.72 1.05
C LYS A 123 -15.79 -10.62 2.25
N LEU A 124 -14.54 -11.01 2.06
CA LEU A 124 -13.50 -10.90 3.10
C LEU A 124 -13.37 -9.45 3.60
N GLY A 125 -13.19 -8.51 2.69
CA GLY A 125 -13.08 -7.09 3.06
C GLY A 125 -14.34 -6.54 3.74
N TYR A 126 -15.52 -6.96 3.28
CA TYR A 126 -16.79 -6.58 3.90
C TYR A 126 -16.92 -7.14 5.32
N GLU A 127 -16.60 -8.42 5.54
CA GLU A 127 -16.66 -9.06 6.84
C GLU A 127 -15.68 -8.42 7.83
N GLU A 128 -14.46 -8.16 7.41
CA GLU A 128 -13.46 -7.48 8.23
C GLU A 128 -13.84 -6.02 8.56
N ALA A 129 -14.43 -5.30 7.61
CA ALA A 129 -14.80 -3.89 7.79
C ALA A 129 -16.15 -3.70 8.49
N SER A 130 -17.01 -4.73 8.57
CA SER A 130 -18.35 -4.63 9.19
C SER A 130 -18.30 -4.53 10.72
N GLY A 131 -17.15 -4.81 11.33
CA GLY A 131 -16.88 -4.65 12.75
C GLY A 131 -15.87 -3.56 13.03
N GLU A 132 -15.23 -3.60 14.18
CA GLU A 132 -14.03 -2.81 14.43
C GLU A 132 -12.87 -3.45 13.66
N TYR A 133 -12.46 -2.80 12.56
CA TYR A 133 -11.29 -3.25 11.81
C TYR A 133 -10.02 -3.11 12.64
N ASN A 134 -9.26 -4.17 12.74
CA ASN A 134 -7.99 -4.17 13.47
C ASN A 134 -6.86 -3.56 12.61
N TRP A 135 -6.79 -2.24 12.59
CA TRP A 135 -5.77 -1.51 11.84
C TRP A 135 -4.37 -1.83 12.35
N ARG A 136 -3.46 -2.13 11.44
CA ARG A 136 -2.05 -2.25 11.76
C ARG A 136 -1.42 -0.88 11.91
N GLU A 137 -0.81 -0.62 13.05
CA GLU A 137 -0.20 0.68 13.37
C GLU A 137 1.21 0.85 12.79
N ALA A 138 1.75 -0.19 12.15
CA ALA A 138 3.05 -0.19 11.50
C ALA A 138 3.10 -1.16 10.31
N PRO A 139 4.01 -0.94 9.35
CA PRO A 139 4.36 -1.93 8.34
C PRO A 139 4.93 -3.22 8.96
N PRO A 140 4.93 -4.36 8.24
CA PRO A 140 5.50 -5.61 8.71
C PRO A 140 6.96 -5.47 9.16
N GLY A 141 7.34 -6.23 10.18
CA GLY A 141 8.72 -6.21 10.70
C GLY A 141 9.07 -5.06 11.64
N ILE A 142 8.15 -4.11 11.85
CA ILE A 142 8.30 -3.08 12.88
C ILE A 142 7.45 -3.48 14.09
N ASN A 143 8.13 -3.70 15.23
CA ASN A 143 7.46 -3.94 16.49
C ASN A 143 7.06 -2.58 17.08
N THR A 144 5.79 -2.34 17.23
CA THR A 144 5.24 -1.24 18.03
C THR A 144 5.13 -1.73 19.48
N ASN A 145 6.19 -1.47 20.25
CA ASN A 145 6.13 -1.66 21.72
C ASN A 145 5.49 -0.44 22.37
#